data_54ec09e1f11652eda72c7b9fc1504b46
#
_entry.id   54ec09e1f11652eda72c7b9fc1504b46
#
_cell.length_a   1.000
_cell.length_b   1.000
_cell.length_c   1.000
_cell.angle_alpha   90.00
_cell.angle_beta   90.00
_cell.angle_gamma   90.00
#
_symmetry.space_group_name_H-M   'P 1'
#
loop_
_entity.id
_entity.type
_entity.pdbx_description
1 polymer ?
#
loop_
_entity_poly.entity_id
_entity_poly.type
_entity_poly.pdbx_seq_one_letter_code
_entity_poly.pdbx_strand_id
1 'polypeptide(L)'
;GTTVTLHLRAEMDEFLSHARLAGIVRKYSDHIALPIRMPKETWDADAKAMRKGTEDETVNSASALWARPKSEITDEQYAEFYKHVAHDWEAPLAHVHARVEGRTEYTQLLFIPAHAPFDLWDRDHRRGLKLYVRRVFIMDDAEQLMPPYLRFVRGVIDSNDLPLNVSREILQESRDVKAIREGSTKRVLALLEDLAENQKDKYATFWKEFGQVLKEG
;
A
#
# COMPACT_ATOMS: atom_id res chain seq x y z
N GLY A 1 17.70 26.64 -2.32
CA GLY A 1 16.57 25.88 -1.77
C GLY A 1 15.26 26.64 -1.92
N THR A 2 14.16 25.97 -1.65
CA THR A 2 12.82 26.56 -1.67
C THR A 2 12.25 26.54 -0.26
N THR A 3 11.66 27.64 0.18
CA THR A 3 10.94 27.73 1.46
C THR A 3 9.46 27.96 1.19
N VAL A 4 8.60 27.19 1.86
CA VAL A 4 7.14 27.35 1.81
C VAL A 4 6.66 27.65 3.22
N THR A 5 5.95 28.76 3.39
CA THR A 5 5.37 29.16 4.68
C THR A 5 3.85 29.12 4.59
N LEU A 6 3.21 28.39 5.51
CA LEU A 6 1.75 28.29 5.61
C LEU A 6 1.29 29.05 6.87
N HIS A 7 0.35 29.95 6.71
CA HIS A 7 -0.33 30.61 7.80
C HIS A 7 -1.63 29.87 8.09
N LEU A 8 -1.67 29.16 9.21
CA LEU A 8 -2.83 28.38 9.60
C LEU A 8 -3.94 29.27 10.18
N ARG A 9 -5.20 28.85 10.02
CA ARG A 9 -6.33 29.44 10.74
C ARG A 9 -6.25 29.06 12.21
N ALA A 10 -6.80 29.87 13.10
CA ALA A 10 -6.71 29.67 14.55
C ALA A 10 -7.27 28.30 14.99
N GLU A 11 -8.31 27.79 14.32
CA GLU A 11 -8.93 26.50 14.60
C GLU A 11 -8.11 25.27 14.10
N MET A 12 -6.96 25.51 13.43
CA MET A 12 -6.12 24.48 12.82
C MET A 12 -4.80 24.27 13.57
N ASP A 13 -4.71 24.66 14.82
CA ASP A 13 -3.49 24.57 15.65
C ASP A 13 -3.00 23.12 15.85
N GLU A 14 -3.87 22.11 15.63
CA GLU A 14 -3.47 20.69 15.66
C GLU A 14 -2.32 20.40 14.69
N PHE A 15 -2.23 21.11 13.55
CA PHE A 15 -1.17 20.96 12.56
C PHE A 15 0.15 21.62 12.93
N LEU A 16 0.24 22.25 14.10
CA LEU A 16 1.49 22.70 14.71
C LEU A 16 2.13 21.62 15.60
N SER A 17 1.38 20.56 15.90
CA SER A 17 1.85 19.43 16.71
C SER A 17 2.80 18.55 15.92
N HIS A 18 3.98 18.27 16.46
CA HIS A 18 4.95 17.34 15.90
C HIS A 18 4.34 15.94 15.68
N ALA A 19 3.68 15.39 16.69
CA ALA A 19 3.06 14.06 16.60
C ALA A 19 2.00 13.98 15.49
N ARG A 20 1.20 15.06 15.35
CA ARG A 20 0.18 15.15 14.28
C ARG A 20 0.81 15.18 12.90
N LEU A 21 1.83 16.02 12.70
CA LEU A 21 2.55 16.12 11.43
C LEU A 21 3.30 14.83 11.10
N ALA A 22 4.01 14.23 12.06
CA ALA A 22 4.68 12.96 11.86
C ALA A 22 3.69 11.84 11.49
N GLY A 23 2.50 11.82 12.10
CA GLY A 23 1.43 10.89 11.74
C GLY A 23 0.93 11.08 10.29
N ILE A 24 0.76 12.33 9.85
CA ILE A 24 0.38 12.65 8.47
C ILE A 24 1.48 12.23 7.48
N VAL A 25 2.74 12.53 7.79
CA VAL A 25 3.88 12.14 6.95
C VAL A 25 3.94 10.62 6.80
N ARG A 26 3.84 9.88 7.90
CA ARG A 26 3.83 8.41 7.87
C ARG A 26 2.65 7.84 7.08
N LYS A 27 1.49 8.47 7.17
CA LYS A 27 0.32 8.01 6.43
C LYS A 27 0.44 8.21 4.91
N TYR A 28 0.89 9.38 4.47
CA TYR A 28 0.80 9.78 3.07
C TYR A 28 2.14 9.77 2.33
N SER A 29 3.25 9.93 3.02
CA SER A 29 4.58 10.18 2.46
C SER A 29 5.66 9.27 3.03
N ASP A 30 5.29 8.17 3.69
CA ASP A 30 6.25 7.27 4.33
C ASP A 30 7.25 6.69 3.32
N HIS A 31 6.80 6.40 2.13
CA HIS A 31 7.55 5.67 1.10
C HIS A 31 8.18 6.55 0.01
N ILE A 32 8.02 7.87 0.05
CA ILE A 32 8.71 8.73 -0.90
C ILE A 32 10.22 8.65 -0.70
N ALA A 33 10.99 8.80 -1.81
CA ALA A 33 12.44 8.60 -1.77
C ALA A 33 13.23 9.68 -1.03
N LEU A 34 12.57 10.72 -0.55
CA LEU A 34 13.18 11.84 0.16
C LEU A 34 12.97 11.70 1.67
N PRO A 35 14.01 11.74 2.49
CA PRO A 35 13.85 11.78 3.94
C PRO A 35 13.22 13.10 4.37
N ILE A 36 12.10 13.01 5.07
CA ILE A 36 11.43 14.16 5.67
C ILE A 36 11.98 14.30 7.09
N ARG A 37 12.59 15.44 7.37
CA ARG A 37 13.22 15.73 8.67
C ARG A 37 12.39 16.72 9.44
N MET A 38 12.23 16.47 10.73
CA MET A 38 11.54 17.34 11.68
C MET A 38 12.39 17.51 12.93
N PRO A 39 12.34 18.67 13.63
CA PRO A 39 12.99 18.82 14.91
C PRO A 39 12.52 17.75 15.89
N LYS A 40 13.45 17.02 16.48
CA LYS A 40 13.14 16.00 17.51
C LYS A 40 12.55 16.69 18.73
N GLU A 41 11.45 16.16 19.25
CA GLU A 41 10.88 16.64 20.51
C GLU A 41 11.35 15.77 21.67
N THR A 42 11.77 16.40 22.76
CA THR A 42 12.15 15.76 24.00
C THR A 42 11.30 16.28 25.16
N TRP A 43 11.02 15.38 26.11
CA TRP A 43 10.29 15.77 27.31
C TRP A 43 11.18 16.64 28.22
N ASP A 44 10.73 17.85 28.51
CA ASP A 44 11.35 18.74 29.49
C ASP A 44 10.63 18.56 30.83
N ALA A 45 11.36 18.00 31.81
CA ALA A 45 10.78 17.71 33.13
C ALA A 45 10.48 18.98 33.93
N ASP A 46 11.24 20.05 33.73
CA ASP A 46 11.05 21.32 34.44
C ASP A 46 9.84 22.08 33.87
N ALA A 47 9.70 22.08 32.55
CA ALA A 47 8.56 22.69 31.88
C ALA A 47 7.29 21.79 31.85
N LYS A 48 7.42 20.50 32.19
CA LYS A 48 6.37 19.49 32.08
C LYS A 48 5.69 19.48 30.69
N ALA A 49 6.49 19.65 29.64
CA ALA A 49 6.04 19.77 28.27
C ALA A 49 7.07 19.20 27.29
N MET A 50 6.60 18.82 26.10
CA MET A 50 7.48 18.49 24.98
C MET A 50 8.12 19.78 24.44
N ARG A 51 9.44 19.78 24.28
CA ARG A 51 10.18 20.88 23.65
C ARG A 51 10.93 20.43 22.42
N LYS A 52 10.96 21.29 21.42
CA LYS A 52 11.75 21.07 20.19
C LYS A 52 13.24 21.12 20.55
N GLY A 53 13.94 20.04 20.21
CA GLY A 53 15.39 19.97 20.33
C GLY A 53 16.09 20.69 19.18
N THR A 54 17.41 20.68 19.24
CA THR A 54 18.28 21.24 18.19
C THR A 54 18.61 20.22 17.11
N GLU A 55 18.33 18.95 17.34
CA GLU A 55 18.56 17.85 16.41
C GLU A 55 17.29 17.53 15.63
N ASP A 56 17.46 17.18 14.36
CA ASP A 56 16.38 16.68 13.52
C ASP A 56 16.31 15.16 13.55
N GLU A 57 15.10 14.61 13.45
CA GLU A 57 14.86 13.20 13.17
C GLU A 57 14.17 13.01 11.82
N THR A 58 14.41 11.88 11.16
CA THR A 58 13.70 11.48 9.96
C THR A 58 12.39 10.80 10.37
N VAL A 59 11.26 11.32 9.92
CA VAL A 59 9.92 10.89 10.36
C VAL A 59 9.24 9.94 9.39
N ASN A 60 9.82 9.69 8.21
CA ASN A 60 9.33 8.71 7.23
C ASN A 60 10.38 7.63 6.95
N SER A 61 9.94 6.49 6.41
CA SER A 61 10.83 5.38 6.03
C SER A 61 11.71 5.71 4.84
N ALA A 62 11.33 6.67 4.00
CA ALA A 62 12.01 7.11 2.78
C ALA A 62 12.37 5.97 1.82
N SER A 63 11.67 4.84 1.91
CA SER A 63 11.87 3.65 1.10
C SER A 63 10.55 2.94 0.84
N ALA A 64 10.47 2.25 -0.30
CA ALA A 64 9.32 1.43 -0.66
C ALA A 64 9.82 0.03 -1.04
N LEU A 65 9.35 -1.01 -0.34
CA LEU A 65 9.76 -2.38 -0.62
C LEU A 65 9.50 -2.76 -2.08
N TRP A 66 8.31 -2.40 -2.57
CA TRP A 66 7.89 -2.71 -3.95
C TRP A 66 8.71 -2.00 -5.04
N ALA A 67 9.47 -0.98 -4.68
CA ALA A 67 10.32 -0.26 -5.63
C ALA A 67 11.76 -0.80 -5.69
N ARG A 68 12.12 -1.75 -4.80
CA ARG A 68 13.43 -2.39 -4.77
C ARG A 68 13.50 -3.52 -5.80
N PRO A 69 14.70 -3.85 -6.30
CA PRO A 69 14.92 -5.06 -7.10
C PRO A 69 14.50 -6.32 -6.32
N LYS A 70 13.79 -7.24 -6.98
CA LYS A 70 13.35 -8.50 -6.35
C LYS A 70 14.50 -9.31 -5.73
N SER A 71 15.66 -9.29 -6.40
CA SER A 71 16.86 -10.00 -5.94
C SER A 71 17.42 -9.49 -4.62
N GLU A 72 16.99 -8.32 -4.15
CA GLU A 72 17.43 -7.70 -2.90
C GLU A 72 16.39 -7.86 -1.77
N ILE A 73 15.28 -8.56 -2.04
CA ILE A 73 14.18 -8.71 -1.08
C ILE A 73 14.08 -10.18 -0.69
N THR A 74 14.13 -10.47 0.60
CA THR A 74 13.95 -11.83 1.13
C THR A 74 12.48 -12.18 1.32
N ASP A 75 12.17 -13.48 1.42
CA ASP A 75 10.81 -13.96 1.65
C ASP A 75 10.26 -13.45 3.00
N GLU A 76 11.12 -13.32 4.00
CA GLU A 76 10.76 -12.76 5.30
C GLU A 76 10.35 -11.29 5.18
N GLN A 77 11.05 -10.49 4.35
CA GLN A 77 10.71 -9.10 4.11
C GLN A 77 9.37 -8.97 3.37
N TYR A 78 9.08 -9.86 2.41
CA TYR A 78 7.75 -9.93 1.78
C TYR A 78 6.67 -10.29 2.78
N ALA A 79 6.91 -11.28 3.65
CA ALA A 79 5.94 -11.71 4.66
C ALA A 79 5.64 -10.60 5.68
N GLU A 80 6.66 -9.92 6.20
CA GLU A 80 6.49 -8.81 7.15
C GLU A 80 5.77 -7.63 6.51
N PHE A 81 6.09 -7.31 5.26
CA PHE A 81 5.40 -6.27 4.52
C PHE A 81 3.91 -6.62 4.32
N TYR A 82 3.61 -7.88 3.97
CA TYR A 82 2.24 -8.36 3.84
C TYR A 82 1.47 -8.20 5.15
N LYS A 83 2.02 -8.66 6.27
CA LYS A 83 1.37 -8.55 7.58
C LYS A 83 1.02 -7.10 7.92
N HIS A 84 1.91 -6.18 7.61
CA HIS A 84 1.68 -4.75 7.82
C HIS A 84 0.59 -4.19 6.90
N VAL A 85 0.62 -4.51 5.61
CA VAL A 85 -0.32 -3.96 4.60
C VAL A 85 -1.71 -4.57 4.73
N ALA A 86 -1.79 -5.88 4.95
CA ALA A 86 -3.04 -6.62 5.08
C ALA A 86 -3.64 -6.57 6.50
N HIS A 87 -2.86 -6.10 7.49
CA HIS A 87 -3.19 -6.20 8.92
C HIS A 87 -3.48 -7.65 9.33
N ASP A 88 -2.65 -8.56 8.84
CA ASP A 88 -2.70 -9.98 9.09
C ASP A 88 -1.55 -10.40 10.00
N TRP A 89 -1.70 -11.51 10.72
CA TRP A 89 -0.69 -12.06 11.62
C TRP A 89 0.10 -13.20 10.96
N GLU A 90 -0.46 -13.80 9.93
CA GLU A 90 0.15 -14.92 9.21
C GLU A 90 0.91 -14.46 7.98
N ALA A 91 1.79 -15.32 7.47
CA ALA A 91 2.46 -15.08 6.21
C ALA A 91 1.50 -15.31 5.03
N PRO A 92 1.68 -14.63 3.90
CA PRO A 92 0.85 -14.85 2.73
C PRO A 92 1.10 -16.25 2.15
N LEU A 93 0.09 -16.81 1.51
CA LEU A 93 0.21 -18.09 0.78
C LEU A 93 1.14 -17.97 -0.42
N ALA A 94 1.02 -16.87 -1.15
CA ALA A 94 1.84 -16.55 -2.32
C ALA A 94 1.85 -15.05 -2.58
N HIS A 95 2.78 -14.60 -3.41
CA HIS A 95 2.83 -13.20 -3.85
C HIS A 95 3.32 -13.07 -5.29
N VAL A 96 2.99 -11.95 -5.90
CA VAL A 96 3.58 -11.51 -7.17
C VAL A 96 4.09 -10.10 -7.03
N HIS A 97 5.36 -9.91 -7.37
CA HIS A 97 6.01 -8.60 -7.43
C HIS A 97 6.40 -8.33 -8.89
N ALA A 98 5.93 -7.24 -9.47
CA ALA A 98 6.22 -6.92 -10.86
C ALA A 98 6.26 -5.41 -11.10
N ARG A 99 7.22 -5.00 -11.92
CA ARG A 99 7.25 -3.69 -12.54
C ARG A 99 6.78 -3.84 -13.99
N VAL A 100 5.83 -3.03 -14.37
CA VAL A 100 5.28 -2.97 -15.73
C VAL A 100 5.74 -1.67 -16.35
N GLU A 101 6.41 -1.80 -17.48
CA GLU A 101 6.89 -0.68 -18.30
C GLU A 101 6.18 -0.72 -19.63
N GLY A 102 5.76 0.43 -20.13
CA GLY A 102 5.04 0.55 -21.39
C GLY A 102 4.24 1.84 -21.48
N ARG A 103 3.05 1.77 -22.08
CA ARG A 103 2.16 2.94 -22.19
C ARG A 103 1.66 3.41 -20.81
N THR A 104 1.43 2.48 -19.90
CA THR A 104 1.08 2.74 -18.49
C THR A 104 2.14 2.07 -17.65
N GLU A 105 2.87 2.88 -16.85
CA GLU A 105 3.92 2.41 -15.98
C GLU A 105 3.44 2.30 -14.53
N TYR A 106 3.64 1.12 -13.96
CA TYR A 106 3.31 0.88 -12.55
C TYR A 106 4.11 -0.27 -11.97
N THR A 107 4.26 -0.25 -10.67
CA THR A 107 4.80 -1.37 -9.89
C THR A 107 3.68 -1.96 -9.05
N GLN A 108 3.65 -3.27 -8.92
CA GLN A 108 2.68 -3.97 -8.09
C GLN A 108 3.38 -5.00 -7.20
N LEU A 109 2.93 -5.08 -5.96
CA LEU A 109 3.27 -6.14 -5.03
C LEU A 109 1.96 -6.65 -4.43
N LEU A 110 1.51 -7.80 -4.94
CA LEU A 110 0.20 -8.38 -4.64
C LEU A 110 0.39 -9.70 -3.90
N PHE A 111 -0.48 -9.98 -2.96
CA PHE A 111 -0.43 -11.15 -2.08
C PHE A 111 -1.75 -11.91 -2.10
N ILE A 112 -1.65 -13.22 -2.02
CA ILE A 112 -2.75 -14.12 -1.72
C ILE A 112 -2.67 -14.45 -0.23
N PRO A 113 -3.67 -14.12 0.59
CA PRO A 113 -3.71 -14.50 2.00
C PRO A 113 -3.70 -16.03 2.18
N ALA A 114 -3.21 -16.51 3.32
CA ALA A 114 -3.28 -17.94 3.67
C ALA A 114 -4.71 -18.36 4.05
N HIS A 115 -5.49 -17.43 4.63
CA HIS A 115 -6.87 -17.64 5.05
C HIS A 115 -7.79 -16.55 4.52
N ALA A 116 -9.06 -16.88 4.35
CA ALA A 116 -10.07 -15.92 3.94
C ALA A 116 -10.21 -14.82 5.01
N PRO A 117 -10.02 -13.53 4.66
CA PRO A 117 -10.27 -12.44 5.59
C PRO A 117 -11.73 -12.44 6.05
N PHE A 118 -11.97 -12.04 7.30
CA PHE A 118 -13.33 -12.00 7.87
C PHE A 118 -14.27 -11.07 7.09
N ASP A 119 -13.73 -10.05 6.43
CA ASP A 119 -14.43 -9.06 5.61
C ASP A 119 -14.62 -9.49 4.14
N LEU A 120 -14.22 -10.73 3.77
CA LEU A 120 -14.30 -11.21 2.38
C LEU A 120 -15.72 -11.15 1.80
N TRP A 121 -16.74 -11.39 2.64
CA TRP A 121 -18.16 -11.40 2.28
C TRP A 121 -18.89 -10.12 2.64
N ASP A 122 -18.23 -9.19 3.31
CA ASP A 122 -18.78 -7.88 3.61
C ASP A 122 -18.71 -6.99 2.35
N ARG A 123 -19.86 -6.38 1.99
CA ARG A 123 -19.94 -5.49 0.83
C ARG A 123 -19.56 -4.05 1.15
N ASP A 124 -19.66 -3.67 2.42
CA ASP A 124 -19.53 -2.29 2.85
C ASP A 124 -18.16 -1.93 3.41
N HIS A 125 -17.38 -2.92 3.86
CA HIS A 125 -16.09 -2.73 4.55
C HIS A 125 -14.96 -3.55 3.92
N ARG A 126 -14.88 -3.60 2.60
CA ARG A 126 -13.82 -4.35 1.91
C ARG A 126 -12.51 -3.61 2.02
N ARG A 127 -11.51 -4.29 2.53
CA ARG A 127 -10.11 -3.85 2.41
C ARG A 127 -9.59 -4.31 1.05
N GLY A 128 -9.32 -3.34 0.17
CA GLY A 128 -8.81 -3.60 -1.16
C GLY A 128 -7.29 -3.45 -1.29
N LEU A 129 -6.87 -3.09 -2.48
CA LEU A 129 -5.50 -2.75 -2.76
C LEU A 129 -5.22 -1.30 -2.35
N LYS A 130 -4.02 -1.07 -1.82
CA LYS A 130 -3.54 0.29 -1.57
C LYS A 130 -3.00 0.88 -2.86
N LEU A 131 -3.51 2.05 -3.22
CA LEU A 131 -3.02 2.80 -4.37
C LEU A 131 -2.01 3.85 -3.93
N TYR A 132 -0.87 3.82 -4.58
CA TYR A 132 0.15 4.87 -4.52
C TYR A 132 0.33 5.50 -5.89
N VAL A 133 0.74 6.75 -5.92
CA VAL A 133 1.20 7.46 -7.11
C VAL A 133 2.57 8.03 -6.79
N ARG A 134 3.61 7.55 -7.48
CA ARG A 134 5.01 7.95 -7.23
C ARG A 134 5.38 7.85 -5.75
N ARG A 135 5.00 6.73 -5.11
CA ARG A 135 5.20 6.42 -3.69
C ARG A 135 4.42 7.29 -2.70
N VAL A 136 3.56 8.17 -3.17
CA VAL A 136 2.63 8.92 -2.32
C VAL A 136 1.35 8.10 -2.15
N PHE A 137 0.94 7.85 -0.91
CA PHE A 137 -0.30 7.15 -0.63
C PHE A 137 -1.51 7.98 -1.09
N ILE A 138 -2.38 7.35 -1.87
CA ILE A 138 -3.61 7.95 -2.38
C ILE A 138 -4.82 7.43 -1.62
N MET A 139 -5.00 6.12 -1.58
CA MET A 139 -6.15 5.51 -0.91
C MET A 139 -5.90 4.05 -0.54
N ASP A 140 -6.61 3.62 0.50
CA ASP A 140 -6.85 2.21 0.79
C ASP A 140 -7.97 1.70 -0.10
N ASP A 141 -8.24 0.58 -0.39
CA ASP A 141 -9.49 0.12 -1.00
C ASP A 141 -9.77 0.68 -2.39
N ALA A 142 -8.76 0.52 -3.26
CA ALA A 142 -8.92 0.85 -4.67
C ALA A 142 -9.63 -0.30 -5.43
N GLU A 143 -10.96 -0.43 -5.24
CA GLU A 143 -11.79 -1.49 -5.84
C GLU A 143 -11.70 -1.53 -7.37
N GLN A 144 -11.44 -0.40 -7.99
CA GLN A 144 -11.33 -0.28 -9.44
C GLN A 144 -10.11 -1.02 -10.01
N LEU A 145 -9.10 -1.31 -9.18
CA LEU A 145 -7.85 -1.94 -9.60
C LEU A 145 -7.91 -3.47 -9.67
N MET A 146 -8.99 -4.09 -9.20
CA MET A 146 -9.13 -5.55 -9.18
C MET A 146 -10.60 -5.95 -9.41
N PRO A 147 -10.90 -7.02 -10.17
CA PRO A 147 -12.28 -7.49 -10.32
C PRO A 147 -12.82 -8.07 -8.99
N PRO A 148 -14.14 -8.03 -8.76
CA PRO A 148 -14.75 -8.47 -7.52
C PRO A 148 -14.44 -9.92 -7.11
N TYR A 149 -14.28 -10.81 -8.08
CA TYR A 149 -13.94 -12.22 -7.81
C TYR A 149 -12.50 -12.44 -7.33
N LEU A 150 -11.63 -11.41 -7.40
CA LEU A 150 -10.28 -11.39 -6.83
C LEU A 150 -10.17 -10.46 -5.60
N ARG A 151 -11.27 -10.13 -4.96
CA ARG A 151 -11.32 -9.21 -3.81
C ARG A 151 -10.54 -9.67 -2.57
N PHE A 152 -10.11 -10.93 -2.55
CA PHE A 152 -9.21 -11.46 -1.52
C PHE A 152 -7.76 -11.00 -1.67
N VAL A 153 -7.37 -10.51 -2.85
CA VAL A 153 -6.00 -10.03 -3.10
C VAL A 153 -5.72 -8.80 -2.22
N ARG A 154 -4.55 -8.80 -1.59
CA ARG A 154 -4.04 -7.70 -0.78
C ARG A 154 -2.75 -7.17 -1.38
N GLY A 155 -2.34 -5.98 -0.99
CA GLY A 155 -1.06 -5.43 -1.43
C GLY A 155 -1.15 -4.00 -1.94
N VAL A 156 -0.18 -3.65 -2.76
CA VAL A 156 0.00 -2.27 -3.25
C VAL A 156 0.15 -2.23 -4.76
N ILE A 157 -0.36 -1.16 -5.34
CA ILE A 157 -0.09 -0.74 -6.72
C ILE A 157 0.41 0.70 -6.66
N ASP A 158 1.53 0.95 -7.32
CA ASP A 158 2.17 2.27 -7.38
C ASP A 158 2.30 2.68 -8.85
N SER A 159 1.52 3.66 -9.25
CA SER A 159 1.49 4.19 -10.62
C SER A 159 2.41 5.38 -10.78
N ASN A 160 3.12 5.44 -11.92
CA ASN A 160 3.90 6.61 -12.30
C ASN A 160 3.08 7.64 -13.10
N ASP A 161 1.98 7.20 -13.72
CA ASP A 161 1.23 7.98 -14.71
C ASP A 161 -0.05 8.61 -14.17
N LEU A 162 -0.64 8.01 -13.14
CA LEU A 162 -1.82 8.59 -12.51
C LEU A 162 -1.48 9.96 -11.86
N PRO A 163 -2.40 10.92 -11.88
CA PRO A 163 -2.20 12.19 -11.20
C PRO A 163 -2.31 12.04 -9.68
N LEU A 164 -1.57 12.87 -8.92
CA LEU A 164 -1.61 12.84 -7.45
C LEU A 164 -2.96 13.25 -6.85
N ASN A 165 -3.76 14.02 -7.59
CA ASN A 165 -5.09 14.46 -7.19
C ASN A 165 -6.20 13.52 -7.66
N VAL A 166 -5.89 12.25 -7.88
CA VAL A 166 -6.86 11.27 -8.34
C VAL A 166 -7.99 11.08 -7.31
N SER A 167 -9.23 11.14 -7.77
CA SER A 167 -10.42 10.83 -6.98
C SER A 167 -11.00 9.47 -7.37
N ARG A 168 -11.93 8.95 -6.59
CA ARG A 168 -12.64 7.70 -6.92
C ARG A 168 -13.35 7.77 -8.26
N GLU A 169 -13.90 8.92 -8.62
CA GLU A 169 -14.57 9.15 -9.91
C GLU A 169 -13.58 9.08 -11.08
N ILE A 170 -12.41 9.72 -10.93
CA ILE A 170 -11.33 9.66 -11.95
C ILE A 170 -10.86 8.22 -12.16
N LEU A 171 -10.79 7.41 -11.09
CA LEU A 171 -10.41 6.00 -11.20
C LEU A 171 -11.39 5.18 -12.04
N GLN A 172 -12.67 5.50 -12.04
CA GLN A 172 -13.69 4.75 -12.78
C GLN A 172 -13.56 4.94 -14.30
N GLU A 173 -13.13 6.11 -14.75
CA GLU A 173 -13.08 6.48 -16.16
C GLU A 173 -11.69 6.43 -16.79
N SER A 174 -10.64 6.26 -15.97
CA SER A 174 -9.25 6.30 -16.43
C SER A 174 -8.88 5.06 -17.24
N ARG A 175 -8.31 5.30 -18.44
CA ARG A 175 -7.73 4.23 -19.27
C ARG A 175 -6.54 3.54 -18.59
N ASP A 176 -5.75 4.30 -17.82
CA ASP A 176 -4.61 3.76 -17.11
C ASP A 176 -5.05 2.82 -15.98
N VAL A 177 -6.12 3.17 -15.26
CA VAL A 177 -6.72 2.29 -14.25
C VAL A 177 -7.22 0.99 -14.86
N LYS A 178 -7.86 1.06 -16.04
CA LYS A 178 -8.30 -0.13 -16.77
C LYS A 178 -7.11 -1.02 -17.16
N ALA A 179 -6.04 -0.44 -17.70
CA ALA A 179 -4.83 -1.16 -18.07
C ALA A 179 -4.15 -1.81 -16.84
N ILE A 180 -4.06 -1.09 -15.72
CA ILE A 180 -3.54 -1.61 -14.46
C ILE A 180 -4.39 -2.79 -13.98
N ARG A 181 -5.71 -2.65 -13.97
CA ARG A 181 -6.65 -3.71 -13.58
C ARG A 181 -6.47 -4.97 -14.42
N GLU A 182 -6.48 -4.85 -15.73
CA GLU A 182 -6.31 -5.98 -16.65
C GLU A 182 -4.95 -6.66 -16.47
N GLY A 183 -3.88 -5.89 -16.38
CA GLY A 183 -2.53 -6.40 -16.17
C GLY A 183 -2.35 -7.08 -14.81
N SER A 184 -2.91 -6.52 -13.76
CA SER A 184 -2.86 -7.09 -12.40
C SER A 184 -3.69 -8.37 -12.31
N THR A 185 -4.89 -8.38 -12.88
CA THR A 185 -5.76 -9.56 -12.96
C THR A 185 -5.03 -10.71 -13.66
N LYS A 186 -4.45 -10.47 -14.83
CA LYS A 186 -3.70 -11.48 -15.59
C LYS A 186 -2.56 -12.07 -14.77
N ARG A 187 -1.83 -11.26 -14.02
CA ARG A 187 -0.71 -11.74 -13.19
C ARG A 187 -1.15 -12.55 -11.98
N VAL A 188 -2.27 -12.17 -11.34
CA VAL A 188 -2.85 -12.95 -10.24
C VAL A 188 -3.33 -14.30 -10.76
N LEU A 189 -4.02 -14.34 -11.88
CA LEU A 189 -4.47 -15.61 -12.47
C LEU A 189 -3.29 -16.50 -12.85
N ALA A 190 -2.24 -15.94 -13.47
CA ALA A 190 -1.02 -16.71 -13.78
C ALA A 190 -0.32 -17.24 -12.52
N LEU A 191 -0.32 -16.49 -11.40
CA LEU A 191 0.18 -16.98 -10.12
C LEU A 191 -0.65 -18.16 -9.61
N LEU A 192 -1.99 -18.11 -9.73
CA LEU A 192 -2.86 -19.20 -9.33
C LEU A 192 -2.69 -20.45 -10.22
N GLU A 193 -2.47 -20.28 -11.51
CA GLU A 193 -2.13 -21.37 -12.44
C GLU A 193 -0.80 -22.01 -12.05
N ASP A 194 0.24 -21.24 -11.76
CA ASP A 194 1.53 -21.77 -11.28
C ASP A 194 1.38 -22.55 -9.97
N LEU A 195 0.60 -22.04 -9.03
CA LEU A 195 0.30 -22.77 -7.79
C LEU A 195 -0.40 -24.13 -8.07
N ALA A 196 -1.37 -24.13 -9.01
CA ALA A 196 -2.10 -25.36 -9.37
C ALA A 196 -1.20 -26.41 -10.04
N GLU A 197 -0.26 -25.97 -10.86
CA GLU A 197 0.65 -26.86 -11.58
C GLU A 197 1.82 -27.33 -10.70
N ASN A 198 2.46 -26.42 -9.98
CA ASN A 198 3.78 -26.62 -9.36
C ASN A 198 3.73 -26.71 -7.82
N GLN A 199 2.66 -26.22 -7.15
CA GLN A 199 2.55 -26.16 -5.71
C GLN A 199 1.16 -26.63 -5.22
N LYS A 200 0.81 -27.86 -5.53
CA LYS A 200 -0.53 -28.42 -5.35
C LYS A 200 -1.09 -28.30 -3.93
N ASP A 201 -0.26 -28.42 -2.91
CA ASP A 201 -0.69 -28.28 -1.50
C ASP A 201 -1.11 -26.85 -1.18
N LYS A 202 -0.36 -25.87 -1.69
CA LYS A 202 -0.74 -24.46 -1.56
C LYS A 202 -1.99 -24.16 -2.35
N TYR A 203 -2.10 -24.70 -3.56
CA TYR A 203 -3.32 -24.54 -4.36
C TYR A 203 -4.56 -25.16 -3.69
N ALA A 204 -4.42 -26.33 -3.05
CA ALA A 204 -5.51 -26.93 -2.30
C ALA A 204 -5.96 -26.04 -1.13
N THR A 205 -5.01 -25.45 -0.40
CA THR A 205 -5.29 -24.46 0.66
C THR A 205 -6.01 -23.25 0.08
N PHE A 206 -5.49 -22.69 -1.00
CA PHE A 206 -6.12 -21.57 -1.71
C PHE A 206 -7.55 -21.89 -2.13
N TRP A 207 -7.76 -23.04 -2.75
CA TRP A 207 -9.07 -23.44 -3.25
C TRP A 207 -10.11 -23.61 -2.15
N LYS A 208 -9.69 -24.14 -1.01
CA LYS A 208 -10.55 -24.28 0.17
C LYS A 208 -11.05 -22.92 0.67
N GLU A 209 -10.17 -21.93 0.72
CA GLU A 209 -10.45 -20.60 1.28
C GLU A 209 -11.15 -19.68 0.27
N PHE A 210 -10.76 -19.73 -1.00
CA PHE A 210 -11.15 -18.73 -2.00
C PHE A 210 -11.87 -19.28 -3.23
N GLY A 211 -12.01 -20.61 -3.35
CA GLY A 211 -12.60 -21.24 -4.53
C GLY A 211 -14.05 -20.79 -4.80
N GLN A 212 -14.80 -20.44 -3.77
CA GLN A 212 -16.17 -19.95 -3.92
C GLN A 212 -16.18 -18.54 -4.54
N VAL A 213 -15.35 -17.62 -4.02
CA VAL A 213 -15.29 -16.24 -4.51
C VAL A 213 -14.68 -16.18 -5.91
N LEU A 214 -13.70 -17.03 -6.21
CA LEU A 214 -13.08 -17.08 -7.52
C LEU A 214 -14.08 -17.48 -8.63
N LYS A 215 -15.07 -18.34 -8.32
CA LYS A 215 -16.10 -18.77 -9.27
C LYS A 215 -17.16 -17.73 -9.59
N GLU A 216 -17.10 -16.57 -8.98
CA GLU A 216 -17.98 -15.44 -9.32
C GLU A 216 -17.54 -14.71 -10.59
N GLY A 217 -16.34 -15.00 -11.14
CA GLY A 217 -15.73 -14.37 -12.30
C GLY A 217 -15.90 -15.08 -13.62
#